data_d9c5d0192061dc5cebdb789bb9084a30
#
_entry.id   d9c5d0192061dc5cebdb789bb9084a30
#
_cell.length_a   1.000
_cell.length_b   1.000
_cell.length_c   1.000
_cell.angle_alpha   90.00
_cell.angle_beta   90.00
_cell.angle_gamma   90.00
#
_symmetry.space_group_name_H-M   'P 1'
#
loop_
_entity.id
_entity.type
_entity.pdbx_description
1 polymer ?
#
loop_
_entity_poly.entity_id
_entity_poly.type
_entity_poly.pdbx_seq_one_letter_code
_entity_poly.pdbx_strand_id
1 'polypeptide(L)'
;IFSLSGKNALYASADGTSYIKWVDFGVTADAMTEAMKLDIASYGTDSHVSWIDLLAYLGAKYGGNFKNYKNSDLLYAAEALKQNPTCFEEMKYFSYYKEAYGAVLDGYLGTYAVYDNTDGRYEYTEKYGLKAFSPIARGYSYSDYDDFGASRSYGYRRRHLGHDMMGSVGTPIIAVESGYVEAVGWNQY
;
A
#
# COMPACT_ATOMS: atom_id res chain seq x y z
N ILE A 1 -2.21 10.02 -2.91
CA ILE A 1 -0.81 9.90 -2.40
C ILE A 1 -0.96 9.66 -0.92
N PHE A 2 -0.74 8.43 -0.48
CA PHE A 2 -0.79 8.09 0.94
C PHE A 2 0.58 8.35 1.53
N SER A 3 0.71 9.37 2.37
CA SER A 3 1.80 9.45 3.33
C SER A 3 1.38 8.63 4.54
N LEU A 4 1.80 7.38 4.60
CA LEU A 4 1.66 6.57 5.80
C LEU A 4 2.84 6.87 6.72
N SER A 5 2.83 8.02 7.36
CA SER A 5 3.72 8.30 8.49
C SER A 5 3.15 7.63 9.74
N GLY A 6 3.20 6.32 9.81
CA GLY A 6 2.70 5.57 10.94
C GLY A 6 3.61 4.42 11.31
N LYS A 7 3.77 4.19 12.60
CA LYS A 7 4.41 2.97 13.10
C LYS A 7 3.41 1.83 12.96
N ASN A 8 3.61 0.97 11.97
CA ASN A 8 2.78 -0.21 11.78
C ASN A 8 3.24 -1.31 12.73
N ALA A 9 2.29 -1.89 13.47
CA ALA A 9 2.52 -3.04 14.32
C ALA A 9 2.26 -4.32 13.53
N LEU A 10 3.30 -5.11 13.33
CA LEU A 10 3.17 -6.45 12.77
C LEU A 10 3.15 -7.49 13.89
N TYR A 11 2.16 -8.35 13.85
CA TYR A 11 2.09 -9.51 14.75
C TYR A 11 2.93 -10.62 14.13
N ALA A 12 3.97 -11.01 14.85
CA ALA A 12 4.78 -12.18 14.48
C ALA A 12 4.45 -13.33 15.39
N SER A 13 4.09 -14.40 14.81
CA SER A 13 4.38 -15.81 14.98
C SER A 13 3.44 -16.70 15.76
N ALA A 14 3.32 -17.91 15.20
CA ALA A 14 2.57 -19.07 15.69
C ALA A 14 3.18 -19.78 16.93
N ASP A 15 4.26 -19.24 17.52
CA ASP A 15 4.99 -19.89 18.61
C ASP A 15 4.71 -19.31 20.00
N GLY A 16 3.71 -18.43 20.13
CA GLY A 16 3.27 -17.90 21.41
C GLY A 16 4.17 -16.84 22.05
N THR A 17 5.27 -16.47 21.42
CA THR A 17 6.12 -15.34 21.83
C THR A 17 5.78 -14.09 20.99
N SER A 18 4.52 -13.69 21.02
CA SER A 18 4.05 -12.54 20.25
C SER A 18 4.57 -11.24 20.86
N TYR A 19 5.57 -10.65 20.27
CA TYR A 19 5.86 -9.23 20.47
C TYR A 19 5.51 -8.47 19.19
N ILE A 20 5.01 -7.27 19.39
CA ILE A 20 4.67 -6.37 18.28
C ILE A 20 5.98 -5.84 17.70
N LYS A 21 6.24 -6.16 16.44
CA LYS A 21 7.32 -5.54 15.68
C LYS A 21 6.82 -4.20 15.14
N TRP A 22 7.52 -3.14 15.51
CA TRP A 22 7.25 -1.80 14.99
C TRP A 22 8.13 -1.53 13.79
N VAL A 23 7.52 -1.27 12.64
CA VAL A 23 8.21 -0.83 11.43
C VAL A 23 7.67 0.52 11.04
N ASP A 24 8.56 1.51 10.94
CA ASP A 24 8.20 2.78 10.34
C ASP A 24 8.06 2.57 8.82
N PHE A 25 6.88 2.86 8.28
CA PHE A 25 6.65 2.80 6.84
C PHE A 25 7.17 4.07 6.19
N GLY A 26 8.48 4.12 5.96
CA GLY A 26 9.19 5.27 5.39
C GLY A 26 9.37 5.23 3.87
N VAL A 27 8.58 4.39 3.18
CA VAL A 27 8.64 4.26 1.72
C VAL A 27 8.12 5.54 1.07
N THR A 28 8.88 6.11 0.14
CA THR A 28 8.47 7.31 -0.59
C THR A 28 7.47 6.98 -1.69
N ALA A 29 6.61 7.95 -2.04
CA ALA A 29 5.66 7.82 -3.15
C ALA A 29 6.35 7.47 -4.48
N ASP A 30 7.53 8.04 -4.72
CA ASP A 30 8.31 7.74 -5.93
C ASP A 30 8.76 6.28 -5.95
N ALA A 31 9.32 5.77 -4.85
CA ALA A 31 9.74 4.37 -4.77
C ALA A 31 8.56 3.40 -4.95
N MET A 32 7.41 3.67 -4.33
CA MET A 32 6.20 2.88 -4.50
C MET A 32 5.71 2.90 -5.95
N THR A 33 5.65 4.09 -6.56
CA THR A 33 5.16 4.26 -7.92
C THR A 33 6.02 3.52 -8.93
N GLU A 34 7.34 3.62 -8.82
CA GLU A 34 8.25 2.95 -9.75
C GLU A 34 8.26 1.42 -9.52
N ALA A 35 8.18 0.96 -8.27
CA ALA A 35 8.04 -0.47 -7.97
C ALA A 35 6.74 -1.06 -8.53
N MET A 36 5.59 -0.36 -8.35
CA MET A 36 4.31 -0.78 -8.95
C MET A 36 4.37 -0.86 -10.48
N LYS A 37 5.00 0.12 -11.14
CA LYS A 37 5.17 0.09 -12.61
C LYS A 37 5.92 -1.15 -13.09
N LEU A 38 6.97 -1.55 -12.37
CA LEU A 38 7.76 -2.74 -12.72
C LEU A 38 6.96 -4.04 -12.50
N ASP A 39 6.21 -4.13 -11.41
CA ASP A 39 5.31 -5.25 -11.14
C ASP A 39 4.26 -5.37 -12.25
N ILE A 40 3.51 -4.30 -12.52
CA ILE A 40 2.47 -4.26 -13.55
C ILE A 40 3.04 -4.59 -14.94
N ALA A 41 4.20 -4.03 -15.29
CA ALA A 41 4.83 -4.25 -16.59
C ALA A 41 5.32 -5.69 -16.78
N SER A 42 5.63 -6.39 -15.70
CA SER A 42 6.11 -7.78 -15.74
C SER A 42 5.02 -8.81 -15.46
N TYR A 43 3.81 -8.38 -15.11
CA TYR A 43 2.71 -9.28 -14.79
C TYR A 43 2.36 -10.21 -15.96
N GLY A 44 2.10 -11.48 -15.65
CA GLY A 44 1.79 -12.49 -16.66
C GLY A 44 2.98 -12.98 -17.47
N THR A 45 4.20 -12.59 -17.13
CA THR A 45 5.44 -13.12 -17.72
C THR A 45 6.14 -14.09 -16.76
N ASP A 46 7.01 -14.96 -17.31
CA ASP A 46 7.82 -15.87 -16.50
C ASP A 46 8.85 -15.13 -15.60
N SER A 47 9.07 -13.84 -15.87
CA SER A 47 9.98 -12.98 -15.15
C SER A 47 9.25 -11.91 -14.33
N HIS A 48 8.05 -12.23 -13.82
CA HIS A 48 7.28 -11.30 -12.97
C HIS A 48 8.06 -10.97 -11.70
N VAL A 49 8.10 -9.69 -11.38
CA VAL A 49 8.73 -9.16 -10.15
C VAL A 49 7.69 -8.50 -9.26
N SER A 50 7.58 -8.95 -8.04
CA SER A 50 6.66 -8.35 -7.06
C SER A 50 7.17 -7.00 -6.58
N TRP A 51 6.31 -6.00 -6.58
CA TRP A 51 6.64 -4.69 -6.00
C TRP A 51 6.94 -4.74 -4.51
N ILE A 52 6.36 -5.70 -3.78
CA ILE A 52 6.66 -5.94 -2.37
C ILE A 52 8.10 -6.41 -2.21
N ASP A 53 8.56 -7.33 -3.06
CA ASP A 53 9.95 -7.81 -3.03
C ASP A 53 10.94 -6.71 -3.39
N LEU A 54 10.61 -5.88 -4.37
CA LEU A 54 11.41 -4.71 -4.75
C LEU A 54 11.55 -3.73 -3.58
N LEU A 55 10.43 -3.39 -2.93
CA LEU A 55 10.43 -2.50 -1.77
C LEU A 55 11.12 -3.13 -0.56
N ALA A 56 10.99 -4.44 -0.35
CA ALA A 56 11.68 -5.17 0.71
C ALA A 56 13.21 -5.11 0.55
N TYR A 57 13.70 -5.29 -0.68
CA TYR A 57 15.13 -5.10 -0.97
C TYR A 57 15.59 -3.68 -0.64
N LEU A 58 14.84 -2.67 -1.08
CA LEU A 58 15.17 -1.27 -0.78
C LEU A 58 15.09 -0.98 0.71
N GLY A 59 14.08 -1.51 1.40
CA GLY A 59 13.94 -1.43 2.86
C GLY A 59 15.15 -2.02 3.58
N ALA A 60 15.58 -3.21 3.18
CA ALA A 60 16.76 -3.87 3.73
C ALA A 60 18.05 -3.08 3.43
N LYS A 61 18.17 -2.55 2.21
CA LYS A 61 19.33 -1.76 1.78
C LYS A 61 19.44 -0.42 2.51
N TYR A 62 18.32 0.26 2.73
CA TYR A 62 18.29 1.61 3.30
C TYR A 62 17.95 1.62 4.80
N GLY A 63 17.77 0.45 5.44
CA GLY A 63 17.34 0.36 6.83
C GLY A 63 15.96 0.98 7.06
N GLY A 64 15.06 0.90 6.07
CA GLY A 64 13.71 1.47 6.11
C GLY A 64 13.62 2.97 5.82
N ASN A 65 14.74 3.66 5.58
CA ASN A 65 14.78 5.09 5.34
C ASN A 65 15.00 5.42 3.87
N PHE A 66 13.94 5.72 3.14
CA PHE A 66 13.95 5.99 1.71
C PHE A 66 14.33 7.43 1.31
N LYS A 67 14.82 8.26 2.24
CA LYS A 67 15.23 9.64 1.91
C LYS A 67 16.31 9.72 0.83
N ASN A 68 17.16 8.69 0.76
CA ASN A 68 18.24 8.58 -0.23
C ASN A 68 17.92 7.55 -1.33
N TYR A 69 16.66 7.28 -1.57
CA TYR A 69 16.20 6.39 -2.63
C TYR A 69 16.83 6.75 -3.98
N LYS A 70 17.28 5.73 -4.69
CA LYS A 70 17.81 5.84 -6.06
C LYS A 70 17.09 4.83 -6.95
N ASN A 71 16.56 5.31 -8.06
CA ASN A 71 15.89 4.45 -9.04
C ASN A 71 16.84 3.39 -9.62
N SER A 72 18.15 3.65 -9.69
CA SER A 72 19.15 2.67 -10.09
C SER A 72 19.18 1.43 -9.20
N ASP A 73 18.93 1.59 -7.91
CA ASP A 73 18.92 0.48 -6.97
C ASP A 73 17.65 -0.38 -7.13
N LEU A 74 16.52 0.27 -7.44
CA LEU A 74 15.28 -0.43 -7.78
C LEU A 74 15.43 -1.24 -9.07
N LEU A 75 15.99 -0.63 -10.12
CA LEU A 75 16.22 -1.32 -11.40
C LEU A 75 17.19 -2.49 -11.26
N TYR A 76 18.25 -2.33 -10.45
CA TYR A 76 19.15 -3.43 -10.11
C TYR A 76 18.39 -4.60 -9.45
N ALA A 77 17.54 -4.30 -8.46
CA ALA A 77 16.75 -5.32 -7.79
C ALA A 77 15.79 -6.03 -8.76
N ALA A 78 15.15 -5.27 -9.64
CA ALA A 78 14.25 -5.85 -10.64
C ALA A 78 14.98 -6.82 -11.58
N GLU A 79 16.14 -6.45 -12.09
CA GLU A 79 16.93 -7.34 -12.96
C GLU A 79 17.43 -8.58 -12.22
N ALA A 80 17.85 -8.45 -10.96
CA ALA A 80 18.26 -9.57 -10.14
C ALA A 80 17.10 -10.55 -9.87
N LEU A 81 15.92 -10.05 -9.49
CA LEU A 81 14.73 -10.86 -9.24
C LEU A 81 14.21 -11.56 -10.49
N LYS A 82 14.26 -10.93 -11.66
CA LYS A 82 13.92 -11.58 -12.94
C LYS A 82 14.79 -12.80 -13.23
N GLN A 83 16.07 -12.73 -12.88
CA GLN A 83 17.01 -13.82 -13.11
C GLN A 83 16.91 -14.91 -12.02
N ASN A 84 16.69 -14.50 -10.78
CA ASN A 84 16.55 -15.39 -9.63
C ASN A 84 15.58 -14.78 -8.60
N PRO A 85 14.33 -15.27 -8.54
CA PRO A 85 13.30 -14.73 -7.62
C PRO A 85 13.66 -14.81 -6.13
N THR A 86 14.62 -15.65 -5.76
CA THR A 86 15.07 -15.87 -4.37
C THR A 86 16.40 -15.20 -4.03
N CYS A 87 16.95 -14.40 -4.94
CA CYS A 87 18.32 -13.86 -4.82
C CYS A 87 18.57 -12.99 -3.58
N PHE A 88 17.52 -12.47 -2.95
CA PHE A 88 17.64 -11.62 -1.77
C PHE A 88 17.19 -12.30 -0.46
N GLU A 89 16.76 -13.56 -0.47
CA GLU A 89 16.26 -14.25 0.73
C GLU A 89 17.29 -14.31 1.85
N GLU A 90 18.57 -14.46 1.51
CA GLU A 90 19.68 -14.47 2.48
C GLU A 90 20.17 -13.07 2.89
N MET A 91 19.61 -12.01 2.26
CA MET A 91 19.98 -10.65 2.60
C MET A 91 19.41 -10.29 3.97
N LYS A 92 20.28 -9.79 4.86
CA LYS A 92 19.89 -9.38 6.20
C LYS A 92 18.72 -8.39 6.15
N TYR A 93 17.67 -8.68 6.92
CA TYR A 93 16.42 -7.91 7.00
C TYR A 93 15.50 -7.96 5.78
N PHE A 94 15.83 -8.66 4.71
CA PHE A 94 14.94 -8.75 3.55
C PHE A 94 13.57 -9.36 3.92
N SER A 95 13.58 -10.54 4.54
CA SER A 95 12.35 -11.21 4.98
C SER A 95 11.53 -10.36 5.96
N TYR A 96 12.20 -9.62 6.85
CA TYR A 96 11.55 -8.70 7.79
C TYR A 96 10.80 -7.57 7.05
N TYR A 97 11.42 -6.91 6.07
CA TYR A 97 10.76 -5.87 5.30
C TYR A 97 9.71 -6.44 4.34
N LYS A 98 9.94 -7.63 3.77
CA LYS A 98 8.95 -8.31 2.92
C LYS A 98 7.65 -8.59 3.71
N GLU A 99 7.76 -9.12 4.91
CA GLU A 99 6.61 -9.35 5.80
C GLU A 99 5.93 -8.02 6.19
N ALA A 100 6.72 -7.02 6.57
CA ALA A 100 6.23 -5.72 6.99
C ALA A 100 5.48 -4.97 5.88
N TYR A 101 6.07 -4.91 4.70
CA TYR A 101 5.47 -4.22 3.57
C TYR A 101 4.32 -5.04 2.97
N GLY A 102 4.43 -6.38 2.95
CA GLY A 102 3.34 -7.25 2.56
C GLY A 102 2.09 -7.04 3.42
N ALA A 103 2.24 -6.94 4.73
CA ALA A 103 1.09 -6.70 5.62
C ALA A 103 0.35 -5.36 5.35
N VAL A 104 1.01 -4.40 4.70
CA VAL A 104 0.40 -3.09 4.36
C VAL A 104 -0.06 -3.03 2.92
N LEU A 105 0.69 -3.64 2.00
CA LEU A 105 0.58 -3.41 0.56
C LEU A 105 -0.02 -4.59 -0.21
N ASP A 106 -0.10 -5.77 0.41
CA ASP A 106 -0.68 -6.95 -0.23
C ASP A 106 -2.15 -6.70 -0.61
N GLY A 107 -2.52 -7.14 -1.81
CA GLY A 107 -3.85 -6.94 -2.36
C GLY A 107 -4.11 -5.57 -3.00
N TYR A 108 -3.18 -4.59 -2.92
CA TYR A 108 -3.34 -3.30 -3.62
C TYR A 108 -3.22 -3.43 -5.13
N LEU A 109 -2.37 -4.33 -5.61
CA LEU A 109 -2.33 -4.70 -7.03
C LEU A 109 -3.14 -5.97 -7.24
N GLY A 110 -3.98 -5.96 -8.26
CA GLY A 110 -4.84 -7.07 -8.59
C GLY A 110 -5.47 -6.94 -9.97
N THR A 111 -6.20 -7.97 -10.36
CA THR A 111 -6.95 -7.97 -11.61
C THR A 111 -8.28 -7.24 -11.41
N TYR A 112 -8.60 -6.33 -12.29
CA TYR A 112 -9.83 -5.57 -12.27
C TYR A 112 -10.48 -5.47 -13.65
N ALA A 113 -11.80 -5.35 -13.64
CA ALA A 113 -12.61 -5.20 -14.83
C ALA A 113 -12.57 -3.76 -15.36
N VAL A 114 -12.41 -3.62 -16.67
CA VAL A 114 -12.62 -2.37 -17.39
C VAL A 114 -13.70 -2.59 -18.42
N TYR A 115 -14.73 -1.73 -18.38
CA TYR A 115 -15.74 -1.68 -19.41
C TYR A 115 -15.37 -0.54 -20.37
N ASP A 116 -15.04 -0.87 -21.58
CA ASP A 116 -14.85 0.09 -22.63
C ASP A 116 -16.13 0.17 -23.48
N ASN A 117 -16.55 1.36 -23.79
CA ASN A 117 -17.69 1.61 -24.67
C ASN A 117 -17.17 2.19 -26.00
N THR A 118 -16.65 1.30 -26.82
CA THR A 118 -16.24 1.67 -28.17
C THR A 118 -17.38 1.35 -29.12
N ASP A 119 -17.90 2.34 -29.82
CA ASP A 119 -18.97 2.23 -30.83
C ASP A 119 -20.31 1.69 -30.27
N GLY A 120 -20.65 2.01 -29.02
CA GLY A 120 -21.91 1.60 -28.38
C GLY A 120 -21.97 0.14 -28.00
N ARG A 121 -20.86 -0.58 -28.05
CA ARG A 121 -20.69 -1.93 -27.49
C ARG A 121 -19.86 -1.84 -26.23
N TYR A 122 -20.37 -2.44 -25.16
CA TYR A 122 -19.62 -2.60 -23.92
C TYR A 122 -18.74 -3.85 -24.06
N GLU A 123 -17.43 -3.64 -24.19
CA GLU A 123 -16.47 -4.72 -24.11
C GLU A 123 -15.90 -4.76 -22.69
N TYR A 124 -15.86 -5.98 -22.16
CA TYR A 124 -15.24 -6.25 -20.87
C TYR A 124 -13.80 -6.72 -21.11
N THR A 125 -12.85 -6.01 -20.48
CA THR A 125 -11.45 -6.42 -20.47
C THR A 125 -10.94 -6.50 -19.03
N GLU A 126 -10.08 -7.46 -18.75
CA GLU A 126 -9.35 -7.53 -17.50
C GLU A 126 -8.01 -6.82 -17.62
N LYS A 127 -7.69 -6.03 -16.61
CA LYS A 127 -6.37 -5.39 -16.46
C LYS A 127 -5.80 -5.74 -15.10
N TYR A 128 -4.51 -5.81 -15.01
CA TYR A 128 -3.80 -5.94 -13.74
C TYR A 128 -3.19 -4.60 -13.33
N GLY A 129 -3.25 -4.27 -12.05
CA GLY A 129 -2.70 -3.05 -11.49
C GLY A 129 -3.49 -2.52 -10.31
N LEU A 130 -3.31 -1.25 -10.01
CA LEU A 130 -4.08 -0.51 -9.01
C LEU A 130 -5.25 0.20 -9.68
N LYS A 131 -6.48 -0.12 -9.23
CA LYS A 131 -7.68 0.62 -9.57
C LYS A 131 -8.30 1.16 -8.28
N ALA A 132 -7.93 2.37 -7.91
CA ALA A 132 -8.42 3.01 -6.70
C ALA A 132 -8.92 4.42 -6.97
N PHE A 133 -9.86 4.88 -6.16
CA PHE A 133 -10.46 6.20 -6.24
C PHE A 133 -10.16 6.99 -4.95
N SER A 134 -10.08 8.32 -5.07
CA SER A 134 -10.06 9.16 -3.87
C SER A 134 -11.36 8.98 -3.08
N PRO A 135 -11.30 8.84 -1.74
CA PRO A 135 -12.50 8.74 -0.92
C PRO A 135 -13.34 10.03 -0.93
N ILE A 136 -12.75 11.16 -1.27
CA ILE A 136 -13.47 12.42 -1.46
C ILE A 136 -13.75 12.62 -2.94
N ALA A 137 -15.01 12.88 -3.28
CA ALA A 137 -15.44 13.12 -4.65
C ALA A 137 -14.65 14.27 -5.30
N ARG A 138 -14.33 14.11 -6.59
CA ARG A 138 -13.61 15.12 -7.36
C ARG A 138 -14.37 16.45 -7.36
N GLY A 139 -13.67 17.55 -7.12
CA GLY A 139 -14.24 18.90 -7.09
C GLY A 139 -14.69 19.37 -5.70
N TYR A 140 -14.60 18.52 -4.68
CA TYR A 140 -14.84 18.90 -3.29
C TYR A 140 -13.51 19.14 -2.58
N SER A 141 -13.46 20.23 -1.81
CA SER A 141 -12.28 20.56 -1.00
C SER A 141 -12.31 19.83 0.34
N TYR A 142 -11.14 19.49 0.84
CA TYR A 142 -10.94 18.92 2.16
C TYR A 142 -9.58 19.34 2.72
N SER A 143 -9.37 19.19 4.01
CA SER A 143 -8.09 19.36 4.67
C SER A 143 -7.60 18.01 5.17
N ASP A 144 -6.33 17.73 4.94
CA ASP A 144 -5.65 16.54 5.43
C ASP A 144 -5.05 16.77 6.81
N TYR A 145 -5.30 15.82 7.72
CA TYR A 145 -4.65 15.74 9.02
C TYR A 145 -3.91 14.42 9.12
N ASP A 146 -2.62 14.45 8.82
CA ASP A 146 -1.73 13.29 8.94
C ASP A 146 -1.22 13.17 10.38
N ASP A 147 -2.09 12.66 11.23
CA ASP A 147 -1.84 12.50 12.67
C ASP A 147 -2.03 11.07 13.16
N PHE A 148 -1.78 10.08 12.30
CA PHE A 148 -1.79 8.67 12.67
C PHE A 148 -0.90 8.42 13.90
N GLY A 149 -1.43 7.73 14.90
CA GLY A 149 -0.73 7.44 16.15
C GLY A 149 -0.72 8.58 17.16
N ALA A 150 -1.24 9.77 16.82
CA ALA A 150 -1.39 10.87 17.77
C ALA A 150 -2.28 10.49 18.95
N SER A 151 -1.98 11.03 20.13
CA SER A 151 -2.78 10.78 21.32
C SER A 151 -4.10 11.53 21.25
N ARG A 152 -5.21 10.82 21.40
CA ARG A 152 -6.56 11.36 21.51
C ARG A 152 -7.13 11.11 22.91
N SER A 153 -7.95 12.01 23.41
CA SER A 153 -8.66 11.88 24.70
C SER A 153 -10.14 12.14 24.51
N TYR A 154 -10.95 11.09 24.70
CA TYR A 154 -12.42 11.14 24.72
C TYR A 154 -12.93 10.43 25.98
N GLY A 155 -12.49 10.92 27.15
CA GLY A 155 -12.74 10.23 28.43
C GLY A 155 -11.73 9.14 28.77
N TYR A 156 -11.02 8.60 27.80
CA TYR A 156 -9.86 7.69 27.96
C TYR A 156 -8.81 7.97 26.88
N ARG A 157 -7.57 7.65 27.19
CA ARG A 157 -6.47 7.83 26.24
C ARG A 157 -6.49 6.73 25.19
N ARG A 158 -6.49 7.11 23.93
CA ARG A 158 -6.34 6.22 22.78
C ARG A 158 -5.41 6.85 21.74
N ARG A 159 -4.87 6.02 20.87
CA ARG A 159 -4.16 6.50 19.69
C ARG A 159 -5.11 6.64 18.53
N HIS A 160 -4.91 7.67 17.73
CA HIS A 160 -5.57 7.80 16.45
C HIS A 160 -5.02 6.75 15.47
N LEU A 161 -5.89 5.92 14.89
CA LEU A 161 -5.52 4.82 14.00
C LEU A 161 -6.01 5.07 12.57
N GLY A 162 -6.13 6.32 12.18
CA GLY A 162 -6.63 6.71 10.86
C GLY A 162 -5.94 7.96 10.36
N HIS A 163 -6.34 8.35 9.15
CA HIS A 163 -6.02 9.60 8.52
C HIS A 163 -7.31 10.41 8.40
N ASP A 164 -7.37 11.59 9.00
CA ASP A 164 -8.56 12.43 8.98
C ASP A 164 -8.57 13.32 7.72
N MET A 165 -9.60 13.14 6.90
CA MET A 165 -9.90 13.99 5.74
C MET A 165 -11.13 14.83 6.05
N MET A 166 -10.94 16.10 6.43
CA MET A 166 -11.99 16.98 6.90
C MET A 166 -12.63 17.75 5.75
N GLY A 167 -13.85 17.39 5.42
CA GLY A 167 -14.67 18.05 4.40
C GLY A 167 -15.90 18.75 4.98
N SER A 168 -16.60 19.51 4.15
CA SER A 168 -17.88 20.13 4.52
C SER A 168 -18.99 19.09 4.60
N VAL A 169 -20.02 19.37 5.39
CA VAL A 169 -21.24 18.55 5.43
C VAL A 169 -21.87 18.48 4.03
N GLY A 170 -22.19 17.28 3.58
CA GLY A 170 -22.71 17.03 2.23
C GLY A 170 -21.64 16.69 1.19
N THR A 171 -20.35 16.66 1.57
CA THR A 171 -19.30 16.14 0.68
C THR A 171 -19.54 14.65 0.40
N PRO A 172 -19.67 14.23 -0.88
CA PRO A 172 -19.86 12.84 -1.21
C PRO A 172 -18.60 12.02 -0.90
N ILE A 173 -18.79 10.87 -0.26
CA ILE A 173 -17.75 9.89 0.00
C ILE A 173 -17.83 8.79 -1.05
N ILE A 174 -16.70 8.49 -1.65
CA ILE A 174 -16.55 7.50 -2.73
C ILE A 174 -15.89 6.25 -2.17
N ALA A 175 -16.39 5.08 -2.57
CA ALA A 175 -15.70 3.83 -2.29
C ALA A 175 -14.33 3.83 -2.98
N VAL A 176 -13.27 3.57 -2.22
CA VAL A 176 -11.89 3.58 -2.72
C VAL A 176 -11.71 2.47 -3.76
N GLU A 177 -12.31 1.32 -3.51
CA GLU A 177 -12.30 0.15 -4.38
C GLU A 177 -13.67 -0.51 -4.48
N SER A 178 -13.79 -1.49 -5.37
CA SER A 178 -14.99 -2.31 -5.50
C SER A 178 -15.12 -3.22 -4.27
N GLY A 179 -16.37 -3.49 -3.88
CA GLY A 179 -16.66 -4.33 -2.74
C GLY A 179 -18.15 -4.61 -2.62
N TYR A 180 -18.55 -5.26 -1.54
CA TYR A 180 -19.94 -5.45 -1.16
C TYR A 180 -20.20 -4.87 0.22
N VAL A 181 -21.43 -4.44 0.46
CA VAL A 181 -21.84 -3.90 1.75
C VAL A 181 -22.12 -5.07 2.70
N GLU A 182 -21.27 -5.24 3.70
CA GLU A 182 -21.42 -6.31 4.70
C GLU A 182 -22.37 -5.89 5.82
N ALA A 183 -22.29 -4.64 6.27
CA ALA A 183 -23.14 -4.14 7.35
C ALA A 183 -23.47 -2.66 7.16
N VAL A 184 -24.67 -2.29 7.57
CA VAL A 184 -25.13 -0.89 7.67
C VAL A 184 -25.67 -0.68 9.08
N GLY A 185 -25.24 0.40 9.73
CA GLY A 185 -25.68 0.73 11.08
C GLY A 185 -25.50 2.20 11.41
N TRP A 186 -26.10 2.63 12.51
CA TRP A 186 -25.90 3.96 13.08
C TRP A 186 -24.90 3.86 14.22
N ASN A 187 -23.95 4.76 14.22
CA ASN A 187 -23.11 4.99 15.39
C ASN A 187 -23.85 5.91 16.34
N GLN A 188 -23.91 5.54 17.62
CA GLN A 188 -24.59 6.33 18.66
C GLN A 188 -23.74 7.47 19.22
N TYR A 189 -22.54 7.72 18.66
CA TYR A 189 -21.62 8.75 19.12
C TYR A 189 -21.56 9.94 18.16
#